data_3e0b10d40d0adf87f13edf1bc347c6ef
#
_entry.id   3e0b10d40d0adf87f13edf1bc347c6ef
#
_cell.length_a   1.000
_cell.length_b   1.000
_cell.length_c   1.000
_cell.angle_alpha   90.00
_cell.angle_beta   90.00
_cell.angle_gamma   90.00
#
_symmetry.space_group_name_H-M   'P 1'
#
loop_
_entity.id
_entity.type
_entity.pdbx_description
1 polymer ?
#
loop_
_entity_poly.entity_id
_entity_poly.type
_entity_poly.pdbx_seq_one_letter_code
_entity_poly.pdbx_strand_id
1 'polypeptide(L)'
;MDPVLETIGLEKKFLKCQALGGVDMTIQAGQIVGLLGPNASGKTTLLKIIAGLLEPTGGSVRYYAGAQRGPDARATIAFCPDILTFPRWMRVKDAFIFYKDMYPDYSQVRADELIHTLDLQNVVGSYVRSLSKGMQERLALGLTYARETNLYMLDEPLDGIDPVGKTKVIDAILSMQPEGSSTLISTHLVKDTERILGSVYFLSRGKIVFSGVCDVMREERGQTVEQAYLEVFLNEGTV
;
A
#
# COMPACT_ATOMS: atom_id res chain seq x y z
N MET A 1 -7.67 -13.05 -15.99
CA MET A 1 -6.32 -12.61 -15.61
C MET A 1 -5.95 -13.37 -14.34
N ASP A 2 -4.75 -13.89 -14.27
CA ASP A 2 -4.32 -14.56 -13.03
C ASP A 2 -4.13 -13.55 -11.91
N PRO A 3 -4.50 -13.89 -10.67
CA PRO A 3 -4.30 -13.00 -9.55
C PRO A 3 -2.81 -12.78 -9.27
N VAL A 4 -2.44 -11.56 -8.87
CA VAL A 4 -1.08 -11.24 -8.40
C VAL A 4 -0.88 -11.69 -6.95
N LEU A 5 -1.97 -11.65 -6.17
CA LEU A 5 -1.99 -11.99 -4.75
C LEU A 5 -3.33 -12.59 -4.36
N GLU A 6 -3.29 -13.62 -3.52
CA GLU A 6 -4.44 -14.15 -2.80
C GLU A 6 -4.12 -14.34 -1.31
N THR A 7 -5.03 -13.95 -0.44
CA THR A 7 -5.02 -14.36 0.96
C THR A 7 -6.18 -15.32 1.19
N ILE A 8 -5.95 -16.42 1.90
CA ILE A 8 -6.93 -17.48 2.12
C ILE A 8 -7.02 -17.73 3.63
N GLY A 9 -8.17 -17.34 4.20
CA GLY A 9 -8.47 -17.52 5.60
C GLY A 9 -7.41 -16.95 6.55
N LEU A 10 -6.81 -15.79 6.18
CA LEU A 10 -5.61 -15.29 6.85
C LEU A 10 -5.92 -14.81 8.27
N GLU A 11 -5.24 -15.40 9.25
CA GLU A 11 -5.41 -15.08 10.66
C GLU A 11 -4.13 -14.54 11.29
N LYS A 12 -4.32 -13.61 12.24
CA LYS A 12 -3.24 -13.18 13.13
C LYS A 12 -3.74 -12.91 14.53
N LYS A 13 -3.17 -13.62 15.47
CA LYS A 13 -3.45 -13.47 16.89
C LYS A 13 -2.19 -13.02 17.63
N PHE A 14 -2.29 -11.97 18.39
CA PHE A 14 -1.26 -11.52 19.33
C PHE A 14 -1.78 -11.79 20.74
N LEU A 15 -1.01 -12.39 21.60
CA LEU A 15 -1.34 -12.69 23.01
C LEU A 15 -2.84 -12.60 23.41
N LYS A 16 -3.38 -11.37 23.48
CA LYS A 16 -4.76 -11.07 23.91
C LYS A 16 -5.65 -10.47 22.82
N CYS A 17 -5.11 -10.24 21.61
CA CYS A 17 -5.83 -9.56 20.53
C CYS A 17 -5.79 -10.37 19.24
N GLN A 18 -6.95 -10.61 18.64
CA GLN A 18 -7.06 -11.15 17.29
C GLN A 18 -7.05 -9.96 16.30
N ALA A 19 -5.91 -9.75 15.64
CA ALA A 19 -5.74 -8.66 14.69
C ALA A 19 -6.34 -8.99 13.32
N LEU A 20 -6.32 -10.26 12.90
CA LEU A 20 -6.99 -10.75 11.69
C LEU A 20 -7.74 -12.05 12.02
N GLY A 21 -8.95 -12.18 11.50
CA GLY A 21 -9.88 -13.27 11.81
C GLY A 21 -10.43 -13.97 10.57
N GLY A 22 -9.56 -14.46 9.69
CA GLY A 22 -9.94 -15.14 8.45
C GLY A 22 -10.16 -14.15 7.31
N VAL A 23 -9.08 -13.52 6.82
CA VAL A 23 -9.14 -12.55 5.72
C VAL A 23 -8.91 -13.24 4.38
N ASP A 24 -9.93 -13.16 3.51
CA ASP A 24 -9.87 -13.58 2.11
C ASP A 24 -9.86 -12.34 1.21
N MET A 25 -8.84 -12.22 0.37
CA MET A 25 -8.66 -11.09 -0.56
C MET A 25 -7.92 -11.57 -1.81
N THR A 26 -8.30 -11.04 -2.97
CA THR A 26 -7.64 -11.34 -4.24
C THR A 26 -7.30 -10.03 -4.96
N ILE A 27 -6.07 -9.88 -5.41
CA ILE A 27 -5.61 -8.73 -6.21
C ILE A 27 -5.33 -9.23 -7.62
N GLN A 28 -6.05 -8.68 -8.60
CA GLN A 28 -5.82 -8.94 -10.02
C GLN A 28 -4.69 -8.07 -10.55
N ALA A 29 -4.02 -8.53 -11.62
CA ALA A 29 -2.98 -7.76 -12.29
C ALA A 29 -3.51 -6.42 -12.85
N GLY A 30 -2.70 -5.37 -12.79
CA GLY A 30 -3.01 -4.06 -13.39
C GLY A 30 -3.99 -3.20 -12.59
N GLN A 31 -4.33 -3.56 -11.35
CA GLN A 31 -5.32 -2.85 -10.54
C GLN A 31 -4.70 -2.00 -9.43
N ILE A 32 -5.33 -0.87 -9.12
CA ILE A 32 -5.13 -0.16 -7.85
C ILE A 32 -6.26 -0.57 -6.91
N VAL A 33 -5.91 -1.23 -5.81
CA VAL A 33 -6.85 -1.79 -4.84
C VAL A 33 -6.78 -1.02 -3.53
N GLY A 34 -7.93 -0.60 -3.02
CA GLY A 34 -8.04 0.04 -1.72
C GLY A 34 -8.33 -0.97 -0.61
N LEU A 35 -7.48 -1.01 0.41
CA LEU A 35 -7.75 -1.66 1.70
C LEU A 35 -8.20 -0.59 2.70
N LEU A 36 -9.51 -0.39 2.80
CA LEU A 36 -10.11 0.71 3.53
C LEU A 36 -10.62 0.25 4.90
N GLY A 37 -10.47 1.09 5.90
CA GLY A 37 -10.96 0.76 7.25
C GLY A 37 -10.47 1.74 8.31
N PRO A 38 -11.12 1.80 9.47
CA PRO A 38 -10.72 2.67 10.57
C PRO A 38 -9.34 2.28 11.11
N ASN A 39 -8.77 3.17 11.93
CA ASN A 39 -7.53 2.86 12.64
C ASN A 39 -7.72 1.61 13.51
N ALA A 40 -6.65 0.82 13.64
CA ALA A 40 -6.65 -0.46 14.35
C ALA A 40 -7.57 -1.56 13.78
N SER A 41 -8.10 -1.43 12.55
CA SER A 41 -8.89 -2.49 11.89
C SER A 41 -8.07 -3.72 11.47
N GLY A 42 -6.73 -3.62 11.42
CA GLY A 42 -5.82 -4.70 11.03
C GLY A 42 -5.08 -4.47 9.70
N LYS A 43 -5.26 -3.34 9.02
CA LYS A 43 -4.65 -3.03 7.69
C LYS A 43 -3.13 -3.24 7.68
N THR A 44 -2.40 -2.52 8.53
CA THR A 44 -0.93 -2.66 8.65
C THR A 44 -0.50 -4.08 8.99
N THR A 45 -1.27 -4.79 9.82
CA THR A 45 -0.99 -6.20 10.14
C THR A 45 -1.10 -7.09 8.91
N LEU A 46 -2.15 -6.90 8.11
CA LEU A 46 -2.36 -7.63 6.86
C LEU A 46 -1.22 -7.33 5.87
N LEU A 47 -0.89 -6.05 5.65
CA LEU A 47 0.21 -5.68 4.76
C LEU A 47 1.55 -6.26 5.20
N LYS A 48 1.88 -6.23 6.50
CA LYS A 48 3.12 -6.83 7.03
C LYS A 48 3.18 -8.34 6.85
N ILE A 49 2.05 -9.05 6.95
CA ILE A 49 2.01 -10.48 6.67
C ILE A 49 2.25 -10.73 5.18
N ILE A 50 1.57 -9.99 4.30
CA ILE A 50 1.76 -10.09 2.87
C ILE A 50 3.22 -9.76 2.50
N ALA A 51 3.82 -8.73 3.07
CA ALA A 51 5.23 -8.40 2.87
C ALA A 51 6.23 -9.43 3.46
N GLY A 52 5.74 -10.46 4.16
CA GLY A 52 6.59 -11.45 4.81
C GLY A 52 7.33 -10.93 6.04
N LEU A 53 6.96 -9.76 6.55
CA LEU A 53 7.55 -9.14 7.75
C LEU A 53 6.92 -9.67 9.05
N LEU A 54 5.78 -10.33 8.95
CA LEU A 54 5.04 -10.89 10.08
C LEU A 54 4.47 -12.26 9.70
N GLU A 55 4.63 -13.26 10.58
CA GLU A 55 4.06 -14.58 10.39
C GLU A 55 2.56 -14.58 10.72
N PRO A 56 1.68 -15.15 9.87
CA PRO A 56 0.29 -15.41 10.23
C PRO A 56 0.21 -16.51 11.29
N THR A 57 -0.91 -16.56 12.03
CA THR A 57 -1.22 -17.67 12.95
C THR A 57 -2.09 -18.74 12.29
N GLY A 58 -2.74 -18.43 11.18
CA GLY A 58 -3.54 -19.33 10.35
C GLY A 58 -3.75 -18.78 8.97
N GLY A 59 -4.22 -19.63 8.06
CA GLY A 59 -4.39 -19.27 6.64
C GLY A 59 -3.09 -19.23 5.86
N SER A 60 -3.16 -18.70 4.64
CA SER A 60 -2.00 -18.62 3.74
C SER A 60 -2.07 -17.41 2.82
N VAL A 61 -0.90 -17.01 2.29
CA VAL A 61 -0.76 -16.02 1.23
C VAL A 61 -0.14 -16.69 0.01
N ARG A 62 -0.75 -16.51 -1.15
CA ARG A 62 -0.24 -16.96 -2.44
C ARG A 62 0.16 -15.75 -3.26
N TYR A 63 1.34 -15.81 -3.86
CA TYR A 63 1.89 -14.75 -4.68
C TYR A 63 2.06 -15.26 -6.10
N TYR A 64 1.74 -14.45 -7.07
CA TYR A 64 2.03 -14.55 -8.49
C TYR A 64 2.17 -15.98 -9.03
N ALA A 65 1.24 -16.46 -9.85
CA ALA A 65 1.28 -17.78 -10.49
C ALA A 65 1.45 -18.96 -9.52
N GLY A 66 0.97 -18.83 -8.29
CA GLY A 66 1.00 -19.93 -7.31
C GLY A 66 2.29 -20.08 -6.52
N ALA A 67 3.25 -19.14 -6.62
CA ALA A 67 4.39 -19.12 -5.69
C ALA A 67 3.88 -18.97 -4.25
N GLN A 68 4.32 -19.89 -3.36
CA GLN A 68 4.01 -19.82 -1.95
C GLN A 68 4.95 -18.84 -1.26
N ARG A 69 4.53 -18.37 -0.07
CA ARG A 69 5.34 -17.52 0.79
C ARG A 69 6.74 -18.04 1.03
N GLY A 70 7.74 -17.18 0.88
CA GLY A 70 9.16 -17.50 1.09
C GLY A 70 10.06 -16.31 0.76
N PRO A 71 11.37 -16.47 0.76
CA PRO A 71 12.32 -15.42 0.36
C PRO A 71 12.02 -14.87 -1.04
N ASP A 72 11.61 -15.73 -1.97
CA ASP A 72 11.29 -15.35 -3.35
C ASP A 72 10.03 -14.45 -3.43
N ALA A 73 9.10 -14.57 -2.49
CA ALA A 73 7.93 -13.69 -2.42
C ALA A 73 8.29 -12.24 -2.14
N ARG A 74 9.39 -11.96 -1.45
CA ARG A 74 9.87 -10.59 -1.20
C ARG A 74 10.33 -9.91 -2.47
N ALA A 75 10.85 -10.65 -3.43
CA ALA A 75 11.29 -10.13 -4.71
C ALA A 75 10.11 -9.67 -5.59
N THR A 76 8.89 -10.15 -5.32
CA THR A 76 7.69 -9.81 -6.11
C THR A 76 6.88 -8.65 -5.52
N ILE A 77 7.32 -8.07 -4.39
CA ILE A 77 6.60 -7.02 -3.67
C ILE A 77 7.53 -5.87 -3.31
N ALA A 78 7.08 -4.64 -3.58
CA ALA A 78 7.65 -3.43 -2.99
C ALA A 78 6.70 -2.91 -1.91
N PHE A 79 7.17 -2.78 -0.68
CA PHE A 79 6.37 -2.33 0.46
C PHE A 79 6.86 -0.96 0.97
N CYS A 80 5.96 0.01 0.97
CA CYS A 80 6.11 1.32 1.58
C CYS A 80 5.39 1.31 2.92
N PRO A 81 6.08 1.26 4.06
CA PRO A 81 5.44 1.34 5.37
C PRO A 81 5.01 2.77 5.68
N ASP A 82 4.01 2.95 6.55
CA ASP A 82 3.54 4.24 7.07
C ASP A 82 4.69 5.10 7.64
N ILE A 83 5.63 4.47 8.32
CA ILE A 83 6.82 5.15 8.84
C ILE A 83 8.08 4.50 8.27
N LEU A 84 8.77 5.23 7.41
CA LEU A 84 10.07 4.84 6.91
C LEU A 84 11.17 5.42 7.81
N THR A 85 11.88 4.55 8.51
CA THR A 85 12.93 4.97 9.46
C THR A 85 14.31 4.79 8.84
N PHE A 86 15.07 5.88 8.76
CA PHE A 86 16.47 5.88 8.34
C PHE A 86 17.42 6.29 9.45
N PRO A 87 18.69 5.84 9.41
CA PRO A 87 19.72 6.33 10.30
C PRO A 87 19.84 7.87 10.26
N ARG A 88 20.10 8.48 11.41
CA ARG A 88 20.15 9.96 11.53
C ARG A 88 21.17 10.65 10.62
N TRP A 89 22.21 9.93 10.21
CA TRP A 89 23.27 10.40 9.31
C TRP A 89 22.96 10.21 7.83
N MET A 90 21.92 9.45 7.47
CA MET A 90 21.60 9.11 6.09
C MET A 90 21.03 10.33 5.34
N ARG A 91 21.54 10.55 4.14
CA ARG A 91 21.03 11.56 3.20
C ARG A 91 20.06 10.92 2.21
N VAL A 92 19.27 11.74 1.52
CA VAL A 92 18.32 11.25 0.50
C VAL A 92 19.04 10.39 -0.55
N LYS A 93 20.17 10.87 -1.11
CA LYS A 93 20.96 10.10 -2.07
C LYS A 93 21.45 8.76 -1.51
N ASP A 94 21.83 8.73 -0.22
CA ASP A 94 22.33 7.51 0.42
C ASP A 94 21.22 6.48 0.57
N ALA A 95 19.96 6.92 0.75
CA ALA A 95 18.80 6.03 0.78
C ALA A 95 18.56 5.36 -0.59
N PHE A 96 18.70 6.08 -1.71
CA PHE A 96 18.61 5.49 -3.05
C PHE A 96 19.75 4.50 -3.32
N ILE A 97 20.99 4.83 -2.93
CA ILE A 97 22.14 3.92 -3.03
C ILE A 97 21.89 2.66 -2.20
N PHE A 98 21.39 2.80 -0.98
CA PHE A 98 21.07 1.66 -0.11
C PHE A 98 20.02 0.75 -0.75
N TYR A 99 18.96 1.30 -1.35
CA TYR A 99 17.95 0.50 -2.06
C TYR A 99 18.52 -0.20 -3.28
N LYS A 100 19.39 0.47 -4.05
CA LYS A 100 20.11 -0.12 -5.18
C LYS A 100 20.95 -1.34 -4.77
N ASP A 101 21.63 -1.24 -3.63
CA ASP A 101 22.49 -2.32 -3.14
C ASP A 101 21.69 -3.49 -2.52
N MET A 102 20.49 -3.17 -1.97
CA MET A 102 19.63 -4.16 -1.29
C MET A 102 18.68 -4.92 -2.20
N TYR A 103 18.23 -4.30 -3.30
CA TYR A 103 17.18 -4.84 -4.14
C TYR A 103 17.67 -5.08 -5.57
N PRO A 104 17.75 -6.37 -6.01
CA PRO A 104 18.20 -6.70 -7.39
C PRO A 104 17.29 -6.15 -8.48
N ASP A 105 16.02 -5.87 -8.15
CA ASP A 105 15.00 -5.31 -9.03
C ASP A 105 14.95 -3.77 -9.01
N TYR A 106 15.97 -3.13 -8.43
CA TYR A 106 16.07 -1.66 -8.44
C TYR A 106 16.47 -1.14 -9.83
N SER A 107 15.74 -0.14 -10.31
CA SER A 107 16.01 0.54 -11.57
C SER A 107 16.54 1.96 -11.32
N GLN A 108 17.79 2.19 -11.72
CA GLN A 108 18.40 3.52 -11.62
C GLN A 108 17.68 4.54 -12.49
N VAL A 109 17.27 4.15 -13.70
CA VAL A 109 16.55 5.03 -14.63
C VAL A 109 15.25 5.53 -14.00
N ARG A 110 14.46 4.61 -13.42
CA ARG A 110 13.24 4.97 -12.72
C ARG A 110 13.50 5.85 -11.49
N ALA A 111 14.53 5.53 -10.71
CA ALA A 111 14.90 6.34 -9.55
C ALA A 111 15.21 7.79 -9.93
N ASP A 112 15.95 8.01 -11.02
CA ASP A 112 16.28 9.34 -11.50
C ASP A 112 15.02 10.10 -11.96
N GLU A 113 14.11 9.45 -12.68
CA GLU A 113 12.80 10.02 -13.06
C GLU A 113 11.95 10.36 -11.83
N LEU A 114 11.90 9.45 -10.83
CA LEU A 114 11.13 9.63 -9.61
C LEU A 114 11.65 10.76 -8.72
N ILE A 115 12.95 11.00 -8.68
CA ILE A 115 13.56 12.14 -7.99
C ILE A 115 13.00 13.46 -8.55
N HIS A 116 12.80 13.55 -9.86
CA HIS A 116 12.23 14.74 -10.50
C HIS A 116 10.70 14.81 -10.32
N THR A 117 9.98 13.72 -10.57
CA THR A 117 8.52 13.66 -10.45
C THR A 117 8.04 13.99 -9.03
N LEU A 118 8.83 13.60 -8.03
CA LEU A 118 8.50 13.79 -6.61
C LEU A 118 9.10 15.07 -6.01
N ASP A 119 9.65 15.97 -6.83
CA ASP A 119 10.27 17.23 -6.37
C ASP A 119 11.40 17.01 -5.32
N LEU A 120 12.20 15.96 -5.46
CA LEU A 120 13.28 15.63 -4.52
C LEU A 120 14.65 16.14 -4.96
N GLN A 121 14.79 16.64 -6.20
CA GLN A 121 16.08 17.04 -6.80
C GLN A 121 16.86 18.08 -5.97
N ASN A 122 16.14 19.00 -5.32
CA ASN A 122 16.76 20.04 -4.50
C ASN A 122 17.20 19.58 -3.10
N VAL A 123 16.80 18.36 -2.71
CA VAL A 123 17.06 17.81 -1.36
C VAL A 123 17.85 16.51 -1.36
N VAL A 124 18.35 16.04 -2.51
CA VAL A 124 19.14 14.80 -2.61
C VAL A 124 20.38 14.79 -1.70
N GLY A 125 20.96 15.96 -1.43
CA GLY A 125 22.08 16.14 -0.49
C GLY A 125 21.68 16.34 0.97
N SER A 126 20.41 16.53 1.26
CA SER A 126 19.91 16.80 2.60
C SER A 126 19.80 15.52 3.43
N TYR A 127 19.89 15.66 4.76
CA TYR A 127 19.61 14.53 5.65
C TYR A 127 18.13 14.17 5.63
N VAL A 128 17.78 12.87 5.60
CA VAL A 128 16.39 12.42 5.59
C VAL A 128 15.61 12.98 6.78
N ARG A 129 16.23 13.05 7.96
CA ARG A 129 15.64 13.63 9.17
C ARG A 129 15.28 15.12 9.10
N SER A 130 15.86 15.86 8.14
CA SER A 130 15.59 17.30 7.95
C SER A 130 14.45 17.57 6.98
N LEU A 131 13.93 16.54 6.33
CA LEU A 131 12.80 16.63 5.43
C LEU A 131 11.49 16.86 6.19
N SER A 132 10.57 17.62 5.61
CA SER A 132 9.18 17.69 6.09
C SER A 132 8.51 16.30 5.97
N LYS A 133 7.42 16.05 6.71
CA LYS A 133 6.68 14.78 6.63
C LYS A 133 6.30 14.47 5.17
N GLY A 134 5.70 15.40 4.44
CA GLY A 134 5.35 15.18 3.04
C GLY A 134 6.53 14.93 2.11
N MET A 135 7.73 15.44 2.42
CA MET A 135 8.95 15.10 1.67
C MET A 135 9.47 13.71 2.02
N GLN A 136 9.32 13.27 3.28
CA GLN A 136 9.67 11.91 3.69
C GLN A 136 8.74 10.89 3.02
N GLU A 137 7.43 11.17 2.93
CA GLU A 137 6.47 10.33 2.20
C GLU A 137 6.83 10.23 0.71
N ARG A 138 7.14 11.36 0.07
CA ARG A 138 7.59 11.36 -1.32
C ARG A 138 8.88 10.58 -1.53
N LEU A 139 9.83 10.67 -0.60
CA LEU A 139 11.04 9.84 -0.61
C LEU A 139 10.70 8.36 -0.49
N ALA A 140 9.82 7.99 0.45
CA ALA A 140 9.37 6.60 0.65
C ALA A 140 8.73 6.02 -0.62
N LEU A 141 7.86 6.79 -1.27
CA LEU A 141 7.26 6.42 -2.56
C LEU A 141 8.33 6.28 -3.67
N GLY A 142 9.26 7.24 -3.78
CA GLY A 142 10.34 7.18 -4.76
C GLY A 142 11.20 5.93 -4.61
N LEU A 143 11.56 5.57 -3.40
CA LEU A 143 12.33 4.36 -3.11
C LEU A 143 11.53 3.09 -3.42
N THR A 144 10.24 3.09 -3.12
CA THR A 144 9.34 1.95 -3.36
C THR A 144 9.13 1.72 -4.86
N TYR A 145 8.83 2.78 -5.62
CA TYR A 145 8.58 2.69 -7.06
C TYR A 145 9.86 2.65 -7.92
N ALA A 146 11.05 2.88 -7.33
CA ALA A 146 12.32 2.62 -8.00
C ALA A 146 12.59 1.11 -8.21
N ARG A 147 11.82 0.23 -7.57
CA ARG A 147 11.86 -1.22 -7.79
C ARG A 147 10.93 -1.62 -8.94
N GLU A 148 11.36 -2.58 -9.76
CA GLU A 148 10.58 -3.16 -10.85
C GLU A 148 9.90 -4.44 -10.36
N THR A 149 8.69 -4.32 -9.82
CA THR A 149 7.95 -5.41 -9.20
C THR A 149 6.49 -5.43 -9.65
N ASN A 150 5.80 -6.55 -9.43
CA ASN A 150 4.42 -6.74 -9.86
C ASN A 150 3.38 -6.20 -8.87
N LEU A 151 3.77 -6.04 -7.60
CA LEU A 151 2.88 -5.55 -6.55
C LEU A 151 3.58 -4.49 -5.69
N TYR A 152 3.00 -3.31 -5.67
CA TYR A 152 3.36 -2.23 -4.76
C TYR A 152 2.34 -2.20 -3.63
N MET A 153 2.80 -2.12 -2.39
CA MET A 153 1.94 -1.98 -1.21
C MET A 153 2.29 -0.72 -0.46
N LEU A 154 1.31 0.14 -0.24
CA LEU A 154 1.46 1.43 0.40
C LEU A 154 0.61 1.47 1.68
N ASP A 155 1.24 1.64 2.83
CA ASP A 155 0.56 1.72 4.13
C ASP A 155 0.34 3.18 4.52
N GLU A 156 -0.90 3.66 4.48
CA GLU A 156 -1.35 5.03 4.82
C GLU A 156 -0.54 6.15 4.11
N PRO A 157 -0.31 6.11 2.78
CA PRO A 157 0.62 7.01 2.09
C PRO A 157 0.21 8.49 2.07
N LEU A 158 -1.00 8.81 2.54
CA LEU A 158 -1.55 10.18 2.58
C LEU A 158 -1.70 10.72 4.01
N ASP A 159 -1.33 9.93 5.04
CA ASP A 159 -1.58 10.34 6.41
C ASP A 159 -0.67 11.50 6.84
N GLY A 160 -1.28 12.53 7.45
CA GLY A 160 -0.57 13.70 7.94
C GLY A 160 0.05 14.59 6.85
N ILE A 161 -0.37 14.46 5.59
CA ILE A 161 0.00 15.34 4.48
C ILE A 161 -1.10 16.40 4.29
N ASP A 162 -0.70 17.62 3.94
CA ASP A 162 -1.64 18.70 3.59
C ASP A 162 -2.39 18.40 2.27
N PRO A 163 -3.54 19.05 2.00
CA PRO A 163 -4.35 18.73 0.82
C PRO A 163 -3.61 18.86 -0.52
N VAL A 164 -2.70 19.82 -0.66
CA VAL A 164 -1.91 20.00 -1.90
C VAL A 164 -0.91 18.87 -2.05
N GLY A 165 -0.26 18.50 -0.95
CA GLY A 165 0.66 17.35 -0.90
C GLY A 165 -0.04 16.03 -1.23
N LYS A 166 -1.25 15.79 -0.71
CA LYS A 166 -2.06 14.61 -1.04
C LYS A 166 -2.32 14.48 -2.54
N THR A 167 -2.73 15.57 -3.19
CA THR A 167 -2.96 15.57 -4.63
C THR A 167 -1.69 15.16 -5.39
N LYS A 168 -0.54 15.75 -5.02
CA LYS A 168 0.76 15.39 -5.64
C LYS A 168 1.13 13.91 -5.44
N VAL A 169 0.90 13.37 -4.25
CA VAL A 169 1.16 11.95 -3.96
C VAL A 169 0.26 11.04 -4.79
N ILE A 170 -1.03 11.36 -4.91
CA ILE A 170 -1.97 10.57 -5.72
C ILE A 170 -1.60 10.63 -7.20
N ASP A 171 -1.28 11.81 -7.73
CA ASP A 171 -0.88 11.98 -9.13
C ASP A 171 0.45 11.25 -9.40
N ALA A 172 1.37 11.25 -8.42
CA ALA A 172 2.60 10.47 -8.48
C ALA A 172 2.31 8.96 -8.51
N ILE A 173 1.45 8.43 -7.64
CA ILE A 173 1.06 7.00 -7.65
C ILE A 173 0.55 6.59 -9.04
N LEU A 174 -0.36 7.39 -9.63
CA LEU A 174 -0.92 7.11 -10.96
C LEU A 174 0.14 7.13 -12.07
N SER A 175 1.03 8.13 -12.05
CA SER A 175 2.07 8.29 -13.09
C SER A 175 3.24 7.30 -12.95
N MET A 176 3.50 6.83 -11.73
CA MET A 176 4.64 5.95 -11.43
C MET A 176 4.30 4.46 -11.55
N GLN A 177 3.02 4.09 -11.54
CA GLN A 177 2.62 2.69 -11.62
C GLN A 177 3.05 2.07 -12.95
N PRO A 178 3.92 1.04 -12.97
CA PRO A 178 4.31 0.37 -14.19
C PRO A 178 3.12 -0.35 -14.83
N GLU A 179 3.11 -0.40 -16.16
CA GLU A 179 2.11 -1.15 -16.91
C GLU A 179 2.08 -2.62 -16.47
N GLY A 180 0.89 -3.13 -16.20
CA GLY A 180 0.68 -4.51 -15.73
C GLY A 180 0.97 -4.75 -14.25
N SER A 181 1.56 -3.81 -13.53
CA SER A 181 1.74 -3.91 -12.08
C SER A 181 0.46 -3.54 -11.33
N SER A 182 0.36 -3.96 -10.08
CA SER A 182 -0.77 -3.65 -9.20
C SER A 182 -0.32 -2.87 -7.99
N THR A 183 -1.21 -2.06 -7.42
CA THR A 183 -0.94 -1.32 -6.19
C THR A 183 -2.03 -1.60 -5.16
N LEU A 184 -1.64 -1.99 -3.94
CA LEU A 184 -2.53 -2.12 -2.79
C LEU A 184 -2.28 -0.93 -1.85
N ILE A 185 -3.29 -0.10 -1.65
CA ILE A 185 -3.21 1.08 -0.78
C ILE A 185 -4.06 0.85 0.45
N SER A 186 -3.44 0.82 1.62
CA SER A 186 -4.19 0.87 2.88
C SER A 186 -4.45 2.32 3.27
N THR A 187 -5.69 2.64 3.62
CA THR A 187 -6.01 3.98 4.12
C THR A 187 -7.36 4.02 4.87
N HIS A 188 -7.50 5.03 5.70
CA HIS A 188 -8.78 5.46 6.27
C HIS A 188 -9.32 6.73 5.57
N LEU A 189 -8.55 7.32 4.64
CA LEU A 189 -8.87 8.55 3.89
C LEU A 189 -9.55 8.20 2.55
N VAL A 190 -10.78 7.67 2.63
CA VAL A 190 -11.52 7.14 1.47
C VAL A 190 -11.70 8.19 0.39
N LYS A 191 -12.19 9.37 0.76
CA LYS A 191 -12.49 10.47 -0.16
C LYS A 191 -11.29 10.92 -0.99
N ASP A 192 -10.10 10.94 -0.37
CA ASP A 192 -8.88 11.38 -1.05
C ASP A 192 -8.41 10.36 -2.10
N THR A 193 -8.65 9.06 -1.87
CA THR A 193 -8.15 7.97 -2.72
C THR A 193 -9.16 7.42 -3.72
N GLU A 194 -10.46 7.62 -3.52
CA GLU A 194 -11.54 7.01 -4.32
C GLU A 194 -11.32 7.13 -5.84
N ARG A 195 -10.78 8.27 -6.30
CA ARG A 195 -10.61 8.54 -7.74
C ARG A 195 -9.63 7.63 -8.45
N ILE A 196 -8.73 6.96 -7.71
CA ILE A 196 -7.68 6.09 -8.27
C ILE A 196 -7.95 4.61 -8.06
N LEU A 197 -8.96 4.25 -7.25
CA LEU A 197 -9.23 2.87 -6.90
C LEU A 197 -10.07 2.18 -7.97
N GLY A 198 -9.60 1.01 -8.45
CA GLY A 198 -10.35 0.10 -9.31
C GLY A 198 -11.23 -0.86 -8.52
N SER A 199 -10.78 -1.31 -7.36
CA SER A 199 -11.54 -2.16 -6.44
C SER A 199 -11.21 -1.86 -4.98
N VAL A 200 -12.10 -2.26 -4.08
CA VAL A 200 -11.96 -1.98 -2.65
C VAL A 200 -12.29 -3.19 -1.79
N TYR A 201 -11.61 -3.28 -0.65
CA TYR A 201 -11.89 -4.17 0.46
C TYR A 201 -12.05 -3.33 1.73
N PHE A 202 -13.16 -3.47 2.45
CA PHE A 202 -13.36 -2.80 3.72
C PHE A 202 -13.01 -3.76 4.85
N LEU A 203 -12.03 -3.36 5.66
CA LEU A 203 -11.54 -4.15 6.78
C LEU A 203 -12.04 -3.55 8.10
N SER A 204 -12.79 -4.35 8.87
CA SER A 204 -13.26 -4.00 10.20
C SER A 204 -12.92 -5.11 11.18
N ARG A 205 -12.32 -4.76 12.33
CA ARG A 205 -11.99 -5.71 13.40
C ARG A 205 -11.33 -7.00 12.90
N GLY A 206 -10.43 -6.87 11.94
CA GLY A 206 -9.67 -7.98 11.37
C GLY A 206 -10.43 -8.85 10.36
N LYS A 207 -11.57 -8.42 9.86
CA LYS A 207 -12.37 -9.15 8.86
C LYS A 207 -12.71 -8.24 7.67
N ILE A 208 -12.77 -8.82 6.47
CA ILE A 208 -13.35 -8.13 5.31
C ILE A 208 -14.89 -8.14 5.50
N VAL A 209 -15.46 -6.95 5.61
CA VAL A 209 -16.91 -6.73 5.79
C VAL A 209 -17.60 -6.32 4.49
N PHE A 210 -16.83 -5.86 3.51
CA PHE A 210 -17.30 -5.51 2.17
C PHE A 210 -16.18 -5.62 1.16
N SER A 211 -16.52 -5.98 -0.09
CA SER A 211 -15.62 -5.85 -1.25
C SER A 211 -16.41 -5.48 -2.49
N GLY A 212 -15.79 -4.73 -3.40
CA GLY A 212 -16.47 -4.31 -4.61
C GLY A 212 -15.53 -3.71 -5.65
N VAL A 213 -15.96 -3.76 -6.91
CA VAL A 213 -15.33 -3.05 -8.04
C VAL A 213 -15.93 -1.65 -8.11
N CYS A 214 -15.08 -0.63 -8.12
CA CYS A 214 -15.53 0.77 -7.98
C CYS A 214 -16.43 1.22 -9.13
N ASP A 215 -16.14 0.82 -10.36
CA ASP A 215 -16.97 1.18 -11.52
C ASP A 215 -18.36 0.53 -11.45
N VAL A 216 -18.45 -0.75 -11.06
CA VAL A 216 -19.73 -1.43 -10.84
C VAL A 216 -20.55 -0.74 -9.76
N MET A 217 -19.92 -0.28 -8.69
CA MET A 217 -20.60 0.47 -7.62
C MET A 217 -21.19 1.79 -8.15
N ARG A 218 -20.43 2.52 -8.98
CA ARG A 218 -20.87 3.79 -9.57
C ARG A 218 -21.98 3.59 -10.61
N GLU A 219 -21.81 2.63 -11.54
CA GLU A 219 -22.70 2.43 -12.67
C GLU A 219 -24.00 1.71 -12.30
N GLU A 220 -23.94 0.64 -11.50
CA GLU A 220 -25.12 -0.18 -11.19
C GLU A 220 -25.86 0.32 -9.94
N ARG A 221 -25.14 0.87 -8.95
CA ARG A 221 -25.74 1.30 -7.67
C ARG A 221 -25.85 2.81 -7.51
N GLY A 222 -25.21 3.60 -8.41
CA GLY A 222 -25.14 5.05 -8.28
C GLY A 222 -24.44 5.49 -6.97
N GLN A 223 -23.59 4.64 -6.43
CA GLN A 223 -22.98 4.79 -5.10
C GLN A 223 -21.47 5.02 -5.21
N THR A 224 -20.97 6.04 -4.52
CA THR A 224 -19.53 6.27 -4.38
C THR A 224 -18.92 5.32 -3.36
N VAL A 225 -17.59 5.13 -3.41
CA VAL A 225 -16.87 4.32 -2.41
C VAL A 225 -17.02 4.94 -1.02
N GLU A 226 -16.99 6.28 -0.91
CA GLU A 226 -17.19 7.00 0.35
C GLU A 226 -18.59 6.71 0.93
N GLN A 227 -19.64 6.72 0.10
CA GLN A 227 -21.01 6.42 0.54
C GLN A 227 -21.14 4.99 1.04
N ALA A 228 -20.60 4.01 0.29
CA ALA A 228 -20.60 2.61 0.71
C ALA A 228 -19.82 2.41 2.02
N TYR A 229 -18.69 3.09 2.16
CA TYR A 229 -17.89 3.05 3.38
C TYR A 229 -18.67 3.57 4.59
N LEU A 230 -19.31 4.73 4.44
CA LEU A 230 -20.14 5.30 5.51
C LEU A 230 -21.31 4.41 5.88
N GLU A 231 -22.01 3.82 4.90
CA GLU A 231 -23.12 2.89 5.14
C GLU A 231 -22.68 1.67 5.95
N VAL A 232 -21.57 1.03 5.57
CA VAL A 232 -21.05 -0.15 6.26
C VAL A 232 -20.64 0.19 7.70
N PHE A 233 -19.86 1.26 7.90
CA PHE A 233 -19.31 1.56 9.23
C PHE A 233 -20.26 2.32 10.16
N LEU A 234 -21.26 3.06 9.65
CA LEU A 234 -22.32 3.63 10.48
C LEU A 234 -23.26 2.54 11.01
N ASN A 235 -23.56 1.52 10.20
CA ASN A 235 -24.40 0.40 10.62
C ASN A 235 -23.69 -0.53 11.63
N GLU A 236 -22.35 -0.66 11.57
CA GLU A 236 -21.57 -1.41 12.57
C GLU A 236 -21.51 -0.70 13.95
N GLY A 237 -21.69 0.63 14.00
CA GLY A 237 -21.68 1.41 15.24
C GLY A 237 -23.00 1.36 16.05
N THR A 238 -24.02 0.67 15.55
CA THR A 238 -25.37 0.62 16.17
C THR A 238 -25.63 -0.69 16.92
N VAL A 239 -24.60 -1.52 17.19
CA VAL A 239 -24.72 -2.76 18.01
C VAL A 239 -23.84 -2.67 19.24
#